data_08f7c1a461affe2455278ff92c2fee9e
#
_entry.id   08f7c1a461affe2455278ff92c2fee9e
#
_cell.length_a   1.000
_cell.length_b   1.000
_cell.length_c   1.000
_cell.angle_alpha   90.00
_cell.angle_beta   90.00
_cell.angle_gamma   90.00
#
_symmetry.space_group_name_H-M   'P 1'
#
loop_
_entity.id
_entity.type
_entity.pdbx_description
1 polymer ?
#
loop_
_entity_poly.entity_id
_entity_poly.type
_entity_poly.pdbx_seq_one_letter_code
_entity_poly.pdbx_strand_id
1 'polypeptide(L)'
;GTDLARERFTDLRESSEYKTISDEAQKKQEELISVSEELQKESKTLSDEEKASMQKKAQTLYQDLQYANQKAQALESELLQKLEAEQTPNVQKVINELVKAKKISLLFNSGALLAFDTSNDAINVTPEVIDLLNQANKESSKTK
;
A
#
# COMPACT_ATOMS: atom_id res chain seq x y z
N GLY A 1 2.97 -9.91 5.99
CA GLY A 1 2.57 -8.92 6.98
C GLY A 1 1.67 -9.53 8.03
N THR A 2 1.48 -8.85 9.16
CA THR A 2 0.60 -9.27 10.25
C THR A 2 -0.88 -9.24 9.86
N ASP A 3 -1.72 -10.01 10.57
CA ASP A 3 -3.18 -10.03 10.37
C ASP A 3 -3.78 -8.64 10.62
N LEU A 4 -3.32 -7.94 11.67
CA LEU A 4 -3.74 -6.58 11.99
C LEU A 4 -3.49 -5.61 10.83
N ALA A 5 -2.31 -5.67 10.19
CA ALA A 5 -2.01 -4.81 9.06
C ALA A 5 -2.97 -5.07 7.90
N ARG A 6 -3.25 -6.35 7.58
CA ARG A 6 -4.19 -6.72 6.51
C ARG A 6 -5.60 -6.22 6.80
N GLU A 7 -6.08 -6.39 8.03
CA GLU A 7 -7.39 -5.89 8.47
C GLU A 7 -7.48 -4.37 8.29
N ARG A 8 -6.52 -3.61 8.80
CA ARG A 8 -6.50 -2.15 8.70
C ARG A 8 -6.44 -1.64 7.26
N PHE A 9 -5.69 -2.31 6.38
CA PHE A 9 -5.68 -1.94 4.95
C PHE A 9 -7.01 -2.29 4.27
N THR A 10 -7.68 -3.36 4.67
CA THR A 10 -9.02 -3.68 4.18
C THR A 10 -10.01 -2.61 4.62
N ASP A 11 -10.02 -2.25 5.91
CA ASP A 11 -10.88 -1.18 6.43
C ASP A 11 -10.65 0.16 5.72
N LEU A 12 -9.38 0.51 5.45
CA LEU A 12 -9.06 1.73 4.70
C LEU A 12 -9.68 1.70 3.31
N ARG A 13 -9.52 0.60 2.56
CA ARG A 13 -10.05 0.46 1.19
C ARG A 13 -11.58 0.42 1.16
N GLU A 14 -12.20 -0.04 2.24
CA GLU A 14 -13.65 -0.04 2.40
C GLU A 14 -14.22 1.28 2.91
N SER A 15 -13.37 2.18 3.39
CA SER A 15 -13.79 3.50 3.85
C SER A 15 -14.43 4.31 2.75
N SER A 16 -15.38 5.17 3.12
CA SER A 16 -16.07 6.05 2.16
C SER A 16 -15.12 6.99 1.44
N GLU A 17 -14.10 7.48 2.15
CA GLU A 17 -13.09 8.37 1.58
C GLU A 17 -12.25 7.70 0.51
N TYR A 18 -11.71 6.50 0.78
CA TYR A 18 -10.91 5.75 -0.19
C TYR A 18 -11.74 5.32 -1.39
N LYS A 19 -12.98 4.84 -1.17
CA LYS A 19 -13.91 4.49 -2.25
C LYS A 19 -14.22 5.68 -3.14
N THR A 20 -14.49 6.86 -2.57
CA THR A 20 -14.75 8.07 -3.36
C THR A 20 -13.56 8.40 -4.25
N ILE A 21 -12.33 8.37 -3.71
CA ILE A 21 -11.11 8.64 -4.50
C ILE A 21 -10.93 7.59 -5.61
N SER A 22 -11.15 6.32 -5.30
CA SER A 22 -11.04 5.21 -6.26
C SER A 22 -12.06 5.33 -7.39
N ASP A 23 -13.33 5.62 -7.06
CA ASP A 23 -14.41 5.77 -8.03
C ASP A 23 -14.19 7.01 -8.93
N GLU A 24 -13.70 8.11 -8.36
CA GLU A 24 -13.31 9.29 -9.14
C GLU A 24 -12.15 8.97 -10.10
N ALA A 25 -11.13 8.28 -9.62
CA ALA A 25 -10.00 7.87 -10.45
C ALA A 25 -10.44 6.96 -11.60
N GLN A 26 -11.30 5.99 -11.32
CA GLN A 26 -11.84 5.09 -12.34
C GLN A 26 -12.63 5.85 -13.42
N LYS A 27 -13.55 6.74 -13.02
CA LYS A 27 -14.31 7.56 -13.96
C LYS A 27 -13.40 8.42 -14.85
N LYS A 28 -12.40 9.06 -14.25
CA LYS A 28 -11.42 9.87 -14.99
C LYS A 28 -10.62 9.05 -15.98
N GLN A 29 -10.26 7.83 -15.60
CA GLN A 29 -9.55 6.91 -16.48
C GLN A 29 -10.42 6.47 -17.66
N GLU A 30 -11.68 6.13 -17.41
CA GLU A 30 -12.64 5.76 -18.46
C GLU A 30 -12.87 6.92 -19.45
N GLU A 31 -13.04 8.14 -18.92
CA GLU A 31 -13.15 9.34 -19.76
C GLU A 31 -11.88 9.63 -20.58
N LEU A 32 -10.69 9.45 -19.98
CA LEU A 32 -9.43 9.64 -20.67
C LEU A 32 -9.25 8.63 -21.83
N ILE A 33 -9.62 7.39 -21.60
CA ILE A 33 -9.61 6.35 -22.66
C ILE A 33 -10.56 6.75 -23.78
N SER A 34 -11.81 7.15 -23.44
CA SER A 34 -12.81 7.55 -24.44
C SER A 34 -12.33 8.74 -25.29
N VAL A 35 -11.80 9.79 -24.67
CA VAL A 35 -11.26 10.96 -25.37
C VAL A 35 -10.08 10.59 -26.26
N SER A 36 -9.20 9.71 -25.80
CA SER A 36 -8.04 9.25 -26.55
C SER A 36 -8.44 8.43 -27.77
N GLU A 37 -9.43 7.55 -27.63
CA GLU A 37 -9.96 6.76 -28.73
C GLU A 37 -10.66 7.64 -29.78
N GLU A 38 -11.45 8.62 -29.36
CA GLU A 38 -12.12 9.57 -30.24
C GLU A 38 -11.11 10.38 -31.06
N LEU A 39 -10.07 10.93 -30.37
CA LEU A 39 -8.97 11.62 -31.05
C LEU A 39 -8.29 10.74 -32.09
N GLN A 40 -8.11 9.45 -31.81
CA GLN A 40 -7.46 8.54 -32.73
C GLN A 40 -8.35 8.15 -33.92
N LYS A 41 -9.62 7.87 -33.67
CA LYS A 41 -10.59 7.43 -34.70
C LYS A 41 -10.98 8.58 -35.62
N GLU A 42 -11.19 9.77 -35.08
CA GLU A 42 -11.70 10.91 -35.81
C GLU A 42 -10.61 11.94 -36.19
N SER A 43 -9.34 11.56 -36.07
CA SER A 43 -8.20 12.45 -36.33
C SER A 43 -8.19 13.11 -37.70
N LYS A 44 -8.88 12.51 -38.69
CA LYS A 44 -8.98 13.03 -40.05
C LYS A 44 -10.19 13.93 -40.30
N THR A 45 -11.20 13.87 -39.45
CA THR A 45 -12.48 14.58 -39.59
C THR A 45 -12.62 15.77 -38.65
N LEU A 46 -11.93 15.74 -37.50
CA LEU A 46 -11.91 16.81 -36.52
C LEU A 46 -11.14 18.04 -37.05
N SER A 47 -11.69 19.21 -36.77
CA SER A 47 -10.98 20.49 -36.96
C SER A 47 -9.79 20.64 -36.01
N ASP A 48 -8.88 21.55 -36.30
CA ASP A 48 -7.73 21.79 -35.42
C ASP A 48 -8.14 22.32 -34.04
N GLU A 49 -9.23 23.10 -33.96
CA GLU A 49 -9.79 23.60 -32.71
C GLU A 49 -10.37 22.46 -31.86
N GLU A 50 -11.11 21.53 -32.46
CA GLU A 50 -11.66 20.35 -31.79
C GLU A 50 -10.54 19.46 -31.25
N LYS A 51 -9.51 19.19 -32.06
CA LYS A 51 -8.32 18.42 -31.63
C LYS A 51 -7.64 19.07 -30.44
N ALA A 52 -7.40 20.39 -30.50
CA ALA A 52 -6.78 21.12 -29.40
C ALA A 52 -7.62 21.07 -28.10
N SER A 53 -8.94 21.19 -28.23
CA SER A 53 -9.87 21.07 -27.10
C SER A 53 -9.82 19.68 -26.45
N MET A 54 -9.87 18.64 -27.27
CA MET A 54 -9.81 17.25 -26.80
C MET A 54 -8.45 16.90 -26.18
N GLN A 55 -7.36 17.38 -26.75
CA GLN A 55 -6.02 17.22 -26.17
C GLN A 55 -5.91 17.89 -24.79
N LYS A 56 -6.47 19.10 -24.66
CA LYS A 56 -6.52 19.81 -23.37
C LYS A 56 -7.36 19.04 -22.34
N LYS A 57 -8.51 18.51 -22.79
CA LYS A 57 -9.38 17.65 -21.92
C LYS A 57 -8.61 16.42 -21.45
N ALA A 58 -7.94 15.71 -22.35
CA ALA A 58 -7.12 14.54 -22.02
C ALA A 58 -6.01 14.87 -21.01
N GLN A 59 -5.33 16.01 -21.20
CA GLN A 59 -4.30 16.47 -20.27
C GLN A 59 -4.86 16.76 -18.88
N THR A 60 -6.03 17.42 -18.80
CA THR A 60 -6.69 17.70 -17.52
C THR A 60 -7.09 16.40 -16.81
N LEU A 61 -7.72 15.46 -17.53
CA LEU A 61 -8.11 14.16 -17.00
C LEU A 61 -6.89 13.38 -16.47
N TYR A 62 -5.77 13.42 -17.18
CA TYR A 62 -4.53 12.79 -16.72
C TYR A 62 -3.99 13.42 -15.43
N GLN A 63 -4.01 14.75 -15.31
CA GLN A 63 -3.61 15.45 -14.09
C GLN A 63 -4.53 15.11 -12.91
N ASP A 64 -5.84 15.10 -13.15
CA ASP A 64 -6.84 14.72 -12.14
C ASP A 64 -6.63 13.28 -11.65
N LEU A 65 -6.35 12.35 -12.58
CA LEU A 65 -6.04 10.96 -12.26
C LEU A 65 -4.77 10.84 -11.41
N GLN A 66 -3.71 11.56 -11.77
CA GLN A 66 -2.49 11.60 -10.97
C GLN A 66 -2.77 12.13 -9.55
N TYR A 67 -3.59 13.17 -9.41
CA TYR A 67 -3.96 13.72 -8.11
C TYR A 67 -4.76 12.74 -7.26
N ALA A 68 -5.74 12.03 -7.85
CA ALA A 68 -6.49 11.01 -7.14
C ALA A 68 -5.57 9.87 -6.65
N ASN A 69 -4.64 9.40 -7.48
CA ASN A 69 -3.66 8.39 -7.11
C ASN A 69 -2.74 8.86 -5.96
N GLN A 70 -2.29 10.12 -5.99
CA GLN A 70 -1.48 10.69 -4.90
C GLN A 70 -2.26 10.75 -3.59
N LYS A 71 -3.56 11.09 -3.62
CA LYS A 71 -4.41 11.07 -2.43
C LYS A 71 -4.54 9.65 -1.86
N ALA A 72 -4.81 8.66 -2.70
CA ALA A 72 -4.90 7.26 -2.26
C ALA A 72 -3.59 6.79 -1.61
N GLN A 73 -2.44 7.09 -2.23
CA GLN A 73 -1.12 6.78 -1.68
C GLN A 73 -0.84 7.50 -0.35
N ALA A 74 -1.30 8.75 -0.20
CA ALA A 74 -1.16 9.49 1.05
C ALA A 74 -1.92 8.82 2.20
N LEU A 75 -3.16 8.37 1.96
CA LEU A 75 -3.95 7.63 2.96
C LEU A 75 -3.27 6.31 3.35
N GLU A 76 -2.76 5.56 2.37
CA GLU A 76 -2.03 4.31 2.64
C GLU A 76 -0.73 4.57 3.44
N SER A 77 -0.01 5.62 3.10
CA SER A 77 1.23 6.02 3.80
C SER A 77 0.95 6.46 5.25
N GLU A 78 -0.12 7.22 5.47
CA GLU A 78 -0.55 7.62 6.80
C GLU A 78 -0.92 6.41 7.67
N LEU A 79 -1.66 5.45 7.09
CA LEU A 79 -1.98 4.20 7.77
C LEU A 79 -0.72 3.42 8.15
N LEU A 80 0.23 3.30 7.22
CA LEU A 80 1.51 2.63 7.49
C LEU A 80 2.26 3.27 8.66
N GLN A 81 2.39 4.59 8.68
CA GLN A 81 3.05 5.30 9.77
C GLN A 81 2.36 5.09 11.12
N LYS A 82 1.02 5.07 11.14
CA LYS A 82 0.25 4.77 12.36
C LYS A 82 0.49 3.34 12.82
N LEU A 83 0.45 2.37 11.90
CA LEU A 83 0.71 0.96 12.22
C LEU A 83 2.15 0.76 12.75
N GLU A 84 3.13 1.39 12.15
CA GLU A 84 4.52 1.33 12.61
C GLU A 84 4.63 1.89 14.05
N ALA A 85 4.05 3.05 14.30
CA ALA A 85 4.08 3.67 15.62
C ALA A 85 3.40 2.78 16.70
N GLU A 86 2.23 2.19 16.35
CA GLU A 86 1.50 1.31 17.26
C GLU A 86 2.23 -0.03 17.50
N GLN A 87 2.84 -0.59 16.46
CA GLN A 87 3.40 -1.94 16.55
C GLN A 87 4.88 -1.98 16.98
N THR A 88 5.62 -0.89 16.84
CA THR A 88 7.04 -0.86 17.20
C THR A 88 7.33 -1.40 18.62
N PRO A 89 6.59 -1.00 19.68
CA PRO A 89 6.81 -1.54 21.02
C PRO A 89 6.56 -3.05 21.10
N ASN A 90 5.52 -3.53 20.43
CA ASN A 90 5.16 -4.95 20.40
C ASN A 90 6.21 -5.77 19.64
N VAL A 91 6.66 -5.27 18.51
CA VAL A 91 7.75 -5.88 17.71
C VAL A 91 9.00 -6.00 18.54
N GLN A 92 9.42 -4.94 19.23
CA GLN A 92 10.59 -4.95 20.08
C GLN A 92 10.48 -5.96 21.23
N LYS A 93 9.31 -6.04 21.87
CA LYS A 93 9.04 -7.00 22.93
C LYS A 93 9.15 -8.43 22.41
N VAL A 94 8.45 -8.75 21.32
CA VAL A 94 8.44 -10.09 20.71
C VAL A 94 9.84 -10.51 20.27
N ILE A 95 10.61 -9.61 19.64
CA ILE A 95 11.99 -9.89 19.24
C ILE A 95 12.86 -10.18 20.46
N ASN A 96 12.77 -9.40 21.52
CA ASN A 96 13.56 -9.61 22.74
C ASN A 96 13.22 -10.94 23.42
N GLU A 97 11.97 -11.32 23.46
CA GLU A 97 11.52 -12.61 24.01
C GLU A 97 12.03 -13.78 23.16
N LEU A 98 11.92 -13.68 21.83
CA LEU A 98 12.38 -14.69 20.89
C LEU A 98 13.91 -14.90 20.97
N VAL A 99 14.67 -13.81 20.97
CA VAL A 99 16.13 -13.83 21.10
C VAL A 99 16.57 -14.56 22.39
N LYS A 100 15.89 -14.28 23.52
CA LYS A 100 16.16 -14.95 24.80
C LYS A 100 15.78 -16.42 24.76
N ALA A 101 14.56 -16.74 24.28
CA ALA A 101 14.04 -18.10 24.24
C ALA A 101 14.90 -19.03 23.36
N LYS A 102 15.33 -18.55 22.20
CA LYS A 102 16.17 -19.29 21.24
C LYS A 102 17.67 -19.17 21.50
N LYS A 103 18.09 -18.38 22.50
CA LYS A 103 19.49 -18.09 22.80
C LYS A 103 20.26 -17.56 21.57
N ILE A 104 19.61 -16.67 20.80
CA ILE A 104 20.23 -16.04 19.64
C ILE A 104 21.25 -15.01 20.12
N SER A 105 22.51 -15.16 19.70
CA SER A 105 23.57 -14.23 20.08
C SER A 105 23.52 -12.91 19.32
N LEU A 106 23.13 -12.96 18.04
CA LEU A 106 23.06 -11.81 17.15
C LEU A 106 21.86 -11.95 16.22
N LEU A 107 21.09 -10.89 16.08
CA LEU A 107 19.97 -10.78 15.13
C LEU A 107 20.20 -9.55 14.25
N PHE A 108 20.14 -9.75 12.94
CA PHE A 108 20.33 -8.68 11.95
C PHE A 108 19.09 -8.51 11.09
N ASN A 109 18.86 -7.29 10.63
CA ASN A 109 17.96 -7.04 9.52
C ASN A 109 18.61 -7.58 8.23
N SER A 110 17.87 -8.31 7.40
CA SER A 110 18.37 -8.89 6.15
C SER A 110 19.00 -7.86 5.21
N GLY A 111 18.47 -6.63 5.20
CA GLY A 111 19.04 -5.52 4.43
C GLY A 111 20.41 -5.01 4.91
N ALA A 112 20.84 -5.41 6.10
CA ALA A 112 22.17 -5.09 6.64
C ALA A 112 23.22 -6.16 6.32
N LEU A 113 22.82 -7.28 5.69
CA LEU A 113 23.70 -8.38 5.34
C LEU A 113 24.18 -8.25 3.90
N LEU A 114 25.48 -8.52 3.65
CA LEU A 114 26.04 -8.54 2.29
C LEU A 114 25.52 -9.75 1.50
N ALA A 115 25.40 -10.89 2.16
CA ALA A 115 24.83 -12.13 1.61
C ALA A 115 24.41 -13.06 2.74
N PHE A 116 23.41 -13.90 2.49
CA PHE A 116 23.01 -14.99 3.38
C PHE A 116 22.35 -16.11 2.56
N ASP A 117 22.34 -17.31 3.09
CA ASP A 117 21.72 -18.46 2.45
C ASP A 117 20.19 -18.39 2.61
N THR A 118 19.51 -18.03 1.54
CA THR A 118 18.05 -17.90 1.51
C THR A 118 17.31 -19.24 1.60
N SER A 119 18.01 -20.37 1.39
CA SER A 119 17.45 -21.71 1.50
C SER A 119 17.48 -22.28 2.93
N ASN A 120 18.18 -21.62 3.84
CA ASN A 120 18.28 -22.02 5.24
C ASN A 120 17.21 -21.32 6.09
N ASP A 121 16.05 -21.95 6.23
CA ASP A 121 14.93 -21.43 7.03
C ASP A 121 15.29 -21.22 8.50
N ALA A 122 16.31 -21.91 9.02
CA ALA A 122 16.71 -21.80 10.42
C ALA A 122 17.29 -20.42 10.80
N ILE A 123 17.77 -19.65 9.82
CA ILE A 123 18.30 -18.29 10.05
C ILE A 123 17.23 -17.19 9.89
N ASN A 124 16.08 -17.52 9.32
CA ASN A 124 15.01 -16.55 9.09
C ASN A 124 13.93 -16.66 10.17
N VAL A 125 13.98 -15.77 11.15
CA VAL A 125 13.00 -15.72 12.24
C VAL A 125 11.77 -14.83 11.93
N THR A 126 11.71 -14.22 10.76
CA THR A 126 10.61 -13.31 10.37
C THR A 126 9.23 -13.96 10.44
N PRO A 127 9.00 -15.19 9.94
CA PRO A 127 7.70 -15.84 10.04
C PRO A 127 7.25 -16.01 11.50
N GLU A 128 8.16 -16.45 12.38
CA GLU A 128 7.87 -16.65 13.79
C GLU A 128 7.57 -15.34 14.53
N VAL A 129 8.29 -14.27 14.21
CA VAL A 129 7.98 -12.92 14.73
C VAL A 129 6.58 -12.47 14.31
N ILE A 130 6.18 -12.73 13.06
CA ILE A 130 4.84 -12.40 12.57
C ILE A 130 3.77 -13.20 13.34
N ASP A 131 3.98 -14.50 13.55
CA ASP A 131 3.03 -15.35 14.27
C ASP A 131 2.87 -14.91 15.74
N LEU A 132 3.96 -14.59 16.41
CA LEU A 132 3.94 -14.09 17.79
C LEU A 132 3.25 -12.71 17.88
N LEU A 133 3.46 -11.82 16.91
CA LEU A 133 2.76 -10.55 16.85
C LEU A 133 1.26 -10.74 16.62
N ASN A 134 0.86 -11.67 15.76
CA ASN A 134 -0.54 -11.98 15.53
C ASN A 134 -1.22 -12.53 16.81
N GLN A 135 -0.52 -13.35 17.58
CA GLN A 135 -1.01 -13.85 18.87
C GLN A 135 -1.17 -12.71 19.88
N ALA A 136 -0.14 -11.86 20.05
CA ALA A 136 -0.17 -10.74 20.97
C ALA A 136 -1.30 -9.73 20.66
N ASN A 137 -1.54 -9.47 19.37
CA ASN A 137 -2.62 -8.59 18.94
C ASN A 137 -4.00 -9.18 19.22
N LYS A 138 -4.20 -10.50 19.05
CA LYS A 138 -5.46 -11.19 19.38
C LYS A 138 -5.75 -11.18 20.88
N GLU A 139 -4.74 -11.32 21.73
CA GLU A 139 -4.89 -11.25 23.19
C GLU A 139 -5.27 -9.82 23.65
N SER A 140 -4.61 -8.81 23.08
CA SER A 140 -4.92 -7.42 23.38
C SER A 140 -6.33 -6.99 22.96
N SER A 141 -6.87 -7.59 21.91
CA SER A 141 -8.25 -7.34 21.43
C SER A 141 -9.33 -7.98 22.32
N LYS A 142 -8.98 -9.03 23.06
CA LYS A 142 -9.92 -9.72 24.00
C LYS A 142 -10.02 -9.03 25.37
N THR A 143 -9.11 -8.13 25.67
CA THR A 143 -9.00 -7.47 27.00
C THR A 143 -9.63 -6.07 27.00
N LYS A 144 -10.15 -5.61 25.86
CA LYS A 144 -10.93 -4.38 25.70
C LYS A 144 -12.41 -4.67 25.56
#